data_8ed4dc60af536c2d1f48223c78323535
#
_entry.id   8ed4dc60af536c2d1f48223c78323535
#
_cell.length_a   1.000
_cell.length_b   1.000
_cell.length_c   1.000
_cell.angle_alpha   90.00
_cell.angle_beta   90.00
_cell.angle_gamma   90.00
#
_symmetry.space_group_name_H-M   'P 1'
#
loop_
_entity.id
_entity.type
_entity.pdbx_description
1 polymer ?
#
loop_
_entity_poly.entity_id
_entity_poly.type
_entity_poly.pdbx_seq_one_letter_code
_entity_poly.pdbx_strand_id
1 'polypeptide(L)'
;DFPQNHLDLLTGKNLNIQGIEIKADGKTFFWQGRYHNDMNTRDTLATELNVLADFKPVVPESYRSAEVVLLGNLHPLVQLDVIAQMTDPKILMLDTMNFWMEHAWDDLLRVMAKVNVISINDEEARQLTGEYSLVRAAKKISEMGPDHVIIKKGEHGALLFHQQDVFYAPALPLEEV
;
A
#
# COMPACT_ATOMS: atom_id res chain seq x y z
N ASP A 1 12.05 10.83 -16.96
CA ASP A 1 11.47 9.86 -17.91
C ASP A 1 9.95 9.66 -17.74
N PHE A 2 9.31 10.34 -16.79
CA PHE A 2 7.85 10.24 -16.67
C PHE A 2 7.18 11.09 -17.75
N PRO A 3 6.41 10.49 -18.68
CA PRO A 3 5.87 11.20 -19.84
C PRO A 3 4.84 12.27 -19.46
N GLN A 4 4.90 13.44 -20.10
CA GLN A 4 4.00 14.56 -19.82
C GLN A 4 2.51 14.20 -19.98
N ASN A 5 2.17 13.37 -20.97
CA ASN A 5 0.80 12.94 -21.22
C ASN A 5 0.17 12.18 -20.02
N HIS A 6 0.97 11.54 -19.17
CA HIS A 6 0.45 10.92 -17.94
C HIS A 6 0.11 11.98 -16.87
N LEU A 7 0.90 13.04 -16.77
CA LEU A 7 0.56 14.18 -15.89
C LEU A 7 -0.71 14.88 -16.37
N ASP A 8 -0.85 15.08 -17.68
CA ASP A 8 -2.04 15.66 -18.29
C ASP A 8 -3.28 14.79 -18.03
N LEU A 9 -3.13 13.47 -18.07
CA LEU A 9 -4.21 12.52 -17.73
C LEU A 9 -4.65 12.68 -16.27
N LEU A 10 -3.70 12.80 -15.33
CA LEU A 10 -4.00 12.98 -13.91
C LEU A 10 -4.76 14.30 -13.66
N THR A 11 -4.27 15.40 -14.23
CA THR A 11 -4.93 16.71 -14.12
C THR A 11 -6.29 16.73 -14.79
N GLY A 12 -6.44 16.06 -15.94
CA GLY A 12 -7.72 15.91 -16.65
C GLY A 12 -8.76 15.11 -15.83
N LYS A 13 -8.32 14.31 -14.84
CA LYS A 13 -9.18 13.63 -13.87
C LYS A 13 -9.39 14.42 -12.58
N ASN A 14 -9.09 15.73 -12.56
CA ASN A 14 -9.17 16.63 -11.41
C ASN A 14 -8.30 16.18 -10.21
N LEU A 15 -7.20 15.48 -10.47
CA LEU A 15 -6.24 15.16 -9.42
C LEU A 15 -5.29 16.36 -9.23
N ASN A 16 -5.08 16.75 -7.99
CA ASN A 16 -4.07 17.75 -7.66
C ASN A 16 -2.70 17.09 -7.63
N ILE A 17 -1.78 17.55 -8.49
CA ILE A 17 -0.45 16.96 -8.66
C ILE A 17 0.68 17.77 -8.00
N GLN A 18 0.37 18.72 -7.10
CA GLN A 18 1.39 19.53 -6.41
C GLN A 18 2.39 18.70 -5.60
N GLY A 19 2.00 17.49 -5.19
CA GLY A 19 2.88 16.56 -4.48
C GLY A 19 3.78 15.72 -5.38
N ILE A 20 3.68 15.84 -6.71
CA ILE A 20 4.54 15.10 -7.64
C ILE A 20 5.86 15.84 -7.79
N GLU A 21 6.95 15.19 -7.37
CA GLU A 21 8.30 15.70 -7.54
C GLU A 21 8.95 15.10 -8.80
N ILE A 22 9.40 15.95 -9.70
CA ILE A 22 10.07 15.56 -10.95
C ILE A 22 11.56 15.83 -10.82
N LYS A 23 12.37 14.79 -10.92
CA LYS A 23 13.85 14.87 -10.96
C LYS A 23 14.31 14.82 -12.41
N ALA A 24 14.78 15.94 -12.95
CA ALA A 24 15.16 16.08 -14.35
C ALA A 24 16.30 15.11 -14.78
N ASP A 25 17.25 14.85 -13.88
CA ASP A 25 18.44 14.05 -14.14
C ASP A 25 18.33 12.60 -13.61
N GLY A 26 17.14 12.19 -13.15
CA GLY A 26 16.89 10.88 -12.58
C GLY A 26 16.02 9.99 -13.45
N LYS A 27 16.12 8.68 -13.22
CA LYS A 27 15.18 7.71 -13.78
C LYS A 27 14.06 7.42 -12.77
N THR A 28 12.84 7.25 -13.27
CA THR A 28 11.70 6.81 -12.48
C THR A 28 11.93 5.39 -11.94
N PHE A 29 11.34 5.07 -10.79
CA PHE A 29 11.27 3.70 -10.29
C PHE A 29 10.81 2.75 -11.39
N PHE A 30 11.48 1.61 -11.49
CA PHE A 30 11.14 0.57 -12.46
C PHE A 30 11.00 -0.78 -11.76
N TRP A 31 9.90 -1.46 -12.04
CA TRP A 31 9.67 -2.84 -11.64
C TRP A 31 9.20 -3.66 -12.84
N GLN A 32 9.73 -4.88 -12.97
CA GLN A 32 9.32 -5.83 -13.99
C GLN A 32 8.98 -7.16 -13.32
N GLY A 33 7.79 -7.67 -13.62
CA GLY A 33 7.31 -8.96 -13.16
C GLY A 33 6.77 -9.82 -14.29
N ARG A 34 6.74 -11.12 -14.05
CA ARG A 34 6.06 -12.11 -14.88
C ARG A 34 4.93 -12.71 -14.09
N TYR A 35 3.71 -12.57 -14.56
CA TYR A 35 2.54 -13.25 -13.99
C TYR A 35 2.42 -14.66 -14.56
N HIS A 36 2.03 -15.62 -13.72
CA HIS A 36 1.71 -16.97 -14.10
C HIS A 36 0.29 -17.07 -14.64
N ASN A 37 -0.11 -18.26 -15.15
CA ASN A 37 -1.44 -18.45 -15.76
C ASN A 37 -2.62 -18.23 -14.81
N ASP A 38 -2.38 -18.32 -13.51
CA ASP A 38 -3.38 -18.04 -12.45
C ASP A 38 -3.57 -16.55 -12.18
N MET A 39 -2.75 -15.68 -12.80
CA MET A 39 -2.72 -14.22 -12.62
C MET A 39 -2.56 -13.74 -11.15
N ASN A 40 -2.40 -14.65 -10.20
CA ASN A 40 -2.16 -14.37 -8.79
C ASN A 40 -0.69 -14.54 -8.41
N THR A 41 -0.04 -15.56 -8.96
CA THR A 41 1.38 -15.83 -8.73
C THR A 41 2.24 -15.01 -9.68
N ARG A 42 3.30 -14.36 -9.17
CA ARG A 42 4.23 -13.56 -9.98
C ARG A 42 5.67 -13.76 -9.57
N ASP A 43 6.57 -13.71 -10.55
CA ASP A 43 8.02 -13.62 -10.34
C ASP A 43 8.47 -12.18 -10.54
N THR A 44 9.27 -11.64 -9.63
CA THR A 44 9.96 -10.37 -9.84
C THR A 44 11.21 -10.60 -10.67
N LEU A 45 11.29 -9.99 -11.86
CA LEU A 45 12.43 -10.11 -12.78
C LEU A 45 13.45 -9.01 -12.59
N ALA A 46 13.00 -7.78 -12.28
CA ALA A 46 13.86 -6.64 -12.01
C ALA A 46 13.19 -5.63 -11.10
N THR A 47 14.00 -4.97 -10.26
CA THR A 47 13.58 -3.82 -9.43
C THR A 47 14.72 -2.81 -9.44
N GLU A 48 14.45 -1.61 -9.98
CA GLU A 48 15.37 -0.48 -9.97
C GLU A 48 14.74 0.67 -9.19
N LEU A 49 15.29 0.96 -8.02
CA LEU A 49 14.75 2.02 -7.15
C LEU A 49 14.90 3.41 -7.79
N ASN A 50 16.00 3.66 -8.48
CA ASN A 50 16.29 4.92 -9.16
C ASN A 50 16.06 6.13 -8.20
N VAL A 51 15.27 7.14 -8.60
CA VAL A 51 14.97 8.32 -7.76
C VAL A 51 14.24 8.00 -6.46
N LEU A 52 13.67 6.80 -6.35
CA LEU A 52 12.97 6.37 -5.12
C LEU A 52 13.95 5.99 -4.00
N ALA A 53 15.21 5.66 -4.32
CA ALA A 53 16.22 5.24 -3.33
C ALA A 53 16.47 6.32 -2.26
N ASP A 54 16.48 7.59 -2.66
CA ASP A 54 16.74 8.74 -1.80
C ASP A 54 15.49 9.60 -1.58
N PHE A 55 14.31 9.05 -1.85
CA PHE A 55 13.07 9.80 -1.79
C PHE A 55 12.72 10.20 -0.36
N LYS A 56 12.59 11.51 -0.16
CA LYS A 56 12.12 12.11 1.10
C LYS A 56 10.89 12.96 0.79
N PRO A 57 9.70 12.46 1.09
CA PRO A 57 8.47 13.16 0.73
C PRO A 57 8.34 14.49 1.47
N VAL A 58 7.99 15.54 0.73
CA VAL A 58 7.54 16.81 1.31
C VAL A 58 6.06 16.95 0.99
N VAL A 59 5.22 16.75 2.01
CA VAL A 59 3.77 16.89 1.84
C VAL A 59 3.41 18.36 1.67
N PRO A 60 2.80 18.74 0.53
CA PRO A 60 2.33 20.12 0.32
C PRO A 60 1.42 20.57 1.46
N GLU A 61 1.50 21.83 1.86
CA GLU A 61 0.72 22.36 2.98
C GLU A 61 -0.79 22.15 2.78
N SER A 62 -1.26 22.29 1.55
CA SER A 62 -2.67 22.07 1.16
C SER A 62 -3.14 20.61 1.35
N TYR A 63 -2.22 19.65 1.47
CA TYR A 63 -2.56 18.23 1.69
C TYR A 63 -2.48 17.81 3.15
N ARG A 64 -1.78 18.56 4.01
CA ARG A 64 -1.51 18.15 5.39
C ARG A 64 -2.77 17.98 6.24
N SER A 65 -3.86 18.64 5.87
CA SER A 65 -5.17 18.51 6.54
C SER A 65 -6.11 17.52 5.84
N ALA A 66 -5.59 16.63 4.98
CA ALA A 66 -6.41 15.59 4.36
C ALA A 66 -6.99 14.65 5.42
N GLU A 67 -8.30 14.42 5.35
CA GLU A 67 -9.01 13.55 6.29
C GLU A 67 -8.69 12.06 6.07
N VAL A 68 -8.36 11.69 4.83
CA VAL A 68 -8.04 10.30 4.44
C VAL A 68 -6.69 10.29 3.76
N VAL A 69 -5.79 9.44 4.26
CA VAL A 69 -4.44 9.28 3.73
C VAL A 69 -4.19 7.82 3.41
N LEU A 70 -3.83 7.53 2.16
CA LEU A 70 -3.35 6.23 1.73
C LEU A 70 -1.82 6.25 1.67
N LEU A 71 -1.20 5.46 2.52
CA LEU A 71 0.24 5.18 2.51
C LEU A 71 0.47 4.00 1.55
N GLY A 72 0.83 4.32 0.31
CA GLY A 72 1.13 3.31 -0.70
C GLY A 72 2.36 2.48 -0.35
N ASN A 73 2.59 1.40 -1.09
CA ASN A 73 3.68 0.46 -0.88
C ASN A 73 5.06 1.11 -1.12
N LEU A 74 5.62 1.72 -0.09
CA LEU A 74 6.96 2.31 -0.02
C LEU A 74 7.69 1.83 1.23
N HIS A 75 8.97 2.19 1.34
CA HIS A 75 9.74 1.91 2.56
C HIS A 75 9.02 2.46 3.81
N PRO A 76 8.86 1.69 4.89
CA PRO A 76 8.12 2.12 6.08
C PRO A 76 8.61 3.45 6.70
N LEU A 77 9.89 3.78 6.63
CA LEU A 77 10.40 5.08 7.07
C LEU A 77 9.82 6.25 6.25
N VAL A 78 9.64 6.07 4.94
CA VAL A 78 8.99 7.08 4.08
C VAL A 78 7.53 7.26 4.49
N GLN A 79 6.83 6.17 4.79
CA GLN A 79 5.45 6.21 5.27
C GLN A 79 5.36 6.93 6.63
N LEU A 80 6.29 6.67 7.56
CA LEU A 80 6.38 7.39 8.84
C LEU A 80 6.65 8.89 8.66
N ASP A 81 7.50 9.27 7.70
CA ASP A 81 7.78 10.67 7.38
C ASP A 81 6.53 11.39 6.85
N VAL A 82 5.72 10.72 6.03
CA VAL A 82 4.42 11.26 5.59
C VAL A 82 3.47 11.44 6.77
N ILE A 83 3.32 10.41 7.62
CA ILE A 83 2.44 10.48 8.80
C ILE A 83 2.83 11.67 9.70
N ALA A 84 4.13 11.89 9.90
CA ALA A 84 4.64 12.98 10.76
C ALA A 84 4.32 14.39 10.22
N GLN A 85 4.04 14.52 8.92
CA GLN A 85 3.70 15.78 8.26
C GLN A 85 2.20 16.04 8.18
N MET A 86 1.35 15.03 8.49
CA MET A 86 -0.11 15.17 8.44
C MET A 86 -0.66 15.81 9.72
N THR A 87 -1.76 16.55 9.56
CA THR A 87 -2.47 17.19 10.67
C THR A 87 -3.78 16.46 10.91
N ASP A 88 -3.81 15.60 11.92
CA ASP A 88 -5.00 14.90 12.44
C ASP A 88 -5.88 14.21 11.37
N PRO A 89 -5.32 13.30 10.54
CA PRO A 89 -6.11 12.57 9.56
C PRO A 89 -7.10 11.62 10.29
N LYS A 90 -8.33 11.54 9.79
CA LYS A 90 -9.36 10.65 10.34
C LYS A 90 -9.09 9.19 9.99
N ILE A 91 -8.56 8.95 8.79
CA ILE A 91 -8.26 7.61 8.28
C ILE A 91 -6.84 7.60 7.71
N LEU A 92 -5.99 6.81 8.33
CA LEU A 92 -4.69 6.41 7.79
C LEU A 92 -4.81 4.97 7.29
N MET A 93 -4.61 4.75 6.00
CA MET A 93 -4.65 3.43 5.38
C MET A 93 -3.26 3.04 4.90
N LEU A 94 -2.83 1.82 5.22
CA LEU A 94 -1.54 1.25 4.86
C LEU A 94 -1.69 0.20 3.76
N ASP A 95 -0.88 0.29 2.72
CA ASP A 95 -0.52 -0.80 1.82
C ASP A 95 0.96 -1.16 2.02
N THR A 96 1.28 -2.45 1.98
CA THR A 96 2.64 -2.96 2.18
C THR A 96 2.88 -4.19 1.30
N MET A 97 4.07 -4.78 1.40
CA MET A 97 4.40 -6.01 0.70
C MET A 97 5.37 -6.88 1.53
N ASN A 98 5.52 -8.13 1.12
CA ASN A 98 6.42 -9.12 1.73
C ASN A 98 7.86 -8.63 1.89
N PHE A 99 8.40 -7.87 0.93
CA PHE A 99 9.75 -7.32 0.99
C PHE A 99 9.99 -6.49 2.27
N TRP A 100 9.03 -5.67 2.68
CA TRP A 100 9.17 -4.87 3.90
C TRP A 100 9.02 -5.71 5.17
N MET A 101 8.25 -6.79 5.12
CA MET A 101 8.17 -7.76 6.21
C MET A 101 9.50 -8.46 6.47
N GLU A 102 10.32 -8.66 5.42
CA GLU A 102 11.63 -9.32 5.50
C GLU A 102 12.77 -8.35 5.84
N HIS A 103 12.72 -7.10 5.35
CA HIS A 103 13.86 -6.19 5.36
C HIS A 103 13.67 -4.94 6.25
N ALA A 104 12.44 -4.64 6.70
CA ALA A 104 12.12 -3.45 7.49
C ALA A 104 11.02 -3.74 8.53
N TRP A 105 11.07 -4.90 9.18
CA TRP A 105 10.05 -5.40 10.10
C TRP A 105 9.71 -4.41 11.22
N ASP A 106 10.71 -3.93 11.94
CA ASP A 106 10.50 -3.04 13.10
C ASP A 106 9.86 -1.71 12.66
N ASP A 107 10.29 -1.16 11.53
CA ASP A 107 9.72 0.07 10.98
C ASP A 107 8.31 -0.15 10.46
N LEU A 108 8.02 -1.31 9.87
CA LEU A 108 6.66 -1.69 9.45
C LEU A 108 5.72 -1.76 10.65
N LEU A 109 6.12 -2.38 11.75
CA LEU A 109 5.33 -2.42 12.99
C LEU A 109 5.07 -1.01 13.55
N ARG A 110 6.04 -0.09 13.44
CA ARG A 110 5.86 1.31 13.85
C ARG A 110 4.81 2.04 12.99
N VAL A 111 4.73 1.74 11.68
CA VAL A 111 3.67 2.26 10.80
C VAL A 111 2.34 1.64 11.20
N MET A 112 2.28 0.31 11.34
CA MET A 112 1.06 -0.41 11.71
C MET A 112 0.44 0.12 13.00
N ALA A 113 1.25 0.45 14.00
CA ALA A 113 0.79 1.03 15.25
C ALA A 113 0.16 2.44 15.12
N LYS A 114 0.25 3.07 13.93
CA LYS A 114 -0.25 4.44 13.69
C LYS A 114 -1.43 4.50 12.72
N VAL A 115 -1.73 3.42 12.02
CA VAL A 115 -2.75 3.40 10.97
C VAL A 115 -4.07 2.78 11.46
N ASN A 116 -5.18 3.23 10.88
CA ASN A 116 -6.50 2.71 11.19
C ASN A 116 -6.83 1.48 10.33
N VAL A 117 -6.34 1.46 9.10
CA VAL A 117 -6.68 0.43 8.10
C VAL A 117 -5.42 -0.14 7.50
N ILE A 118 -5.35 -1.45 7.34
CA ILE A 118 -4.34 -2.12 6.50
C ILE A 118 -5.04 -2.88 5.37
N SER A 119 -4.48 -2.80 4.14
CA SER A 119 -4.95 -3.54 2.97
C SER A 119 -3.83 -4.40 2.43
N ILE A 120 -3.92 -5.70 2.60
CA ILE A 120 -2.93 -6.69 2.18
C ILE A 120 -3.60 -7.85 1.45
N ASN A 121 -2.81 -8.67 0.75
CA ASN A 121 -3.31 -9.91 0.20
C ASN A 121 -3.26 -11.05 1.23
N ASP A 122 -3.84 -12.20 0.89
CA ASP A 122 -3.95 -13.32 1.81
C ASP A 122 -2.61 -14.02 2.09
N GLU A 123 -1.67 -14.00 1.14
CA GLU A 123 -0.31 -14.51 1.35
C GLU A 123 0.46 -13.62 2.31
N GLU A 124 0.39 -12.30 2.10
CA GLU A 124 0.98 -11.30 2.99
C GLU A 124 0.42 -11.40 4.41
N ALA A 125 -0.90 -11.61 4.56
CA ALA A 125 -1.53 -11.79 5.87
C ALA A 125 -1.00 -13.04 6.59
N ARG A 126 -0.82 -14.14 5.86
CA ARG A 126 -0.23 -15.37 6.41
C ARG A 126 1.24 -15.19 6.77
N GLN A 127 2.03 -14.55 5.91
CA GLN A 127 3.44 -14.29 6.15
C GLN A 127 3.64 -13.39 7.37
N LEU A 128 2.89 -12.29 7.47
CA LEU A 128 2.97 -11.32 8.56
C LEU A 128 2.68 -11.95 9.93
N THR A 129 1.82 -12.96 9.97
CA THR A 129 1.29 -13.50 11.23
C THR A 129 1.72 -14.93 11.55
N GLY A 130 2.17 -15.69 10.56
CA GLY A 130 2.40 -17.13 10.65
C GLY A 130 1.10 -17.95 10.75
N GLU A 131 -0.08 -17.35 10.54
CA GLU A 131 -1.37 -17.99 10.64
C GLU A 131 -1.91 -18.39 9.28
N TYR A 132 -2.30 -19.65 9.12
CA TYR A 132 -2.95 -20.13 7.89
C TYR A 132 -4.39 -19.60 7.75
N SER A 133 -5.14 -19.57 8.87
CA SER A 133 -6.50 -19.06 8.92
C SER A 133 -6.52 -17.54 8.80
N LEU A 134 -7.22 -17.00 7.80
CA LEU A 134 -7.34 -15.54 7.59
C LEU A 134 -8.05 -14.84 8.74
N VAL A 135 -8.97 -15.52 9.43
CA VAL A 135 -9.64 -14.99 10.63
C VAL A 135 -8.63 -14.79 11.78
N ARG A 136 -7.76 -15.79 12.00
CA ARG A 136 -6.71 -15.66 13.02
C ARG A 136 -5.63 -14.67 12.61
N ALA A 137 -5.27 -14.65 11.32
CA ALA A 137 -4.33 -13.68 10.78
C ALA A 137 -4.85 -12.24 11.00
N ALA A 138 -6.09 -11.95 10.61
CA ALA A 138 -6.70 -10.63 10.81
C ALA A 138 -6.71 -10.21 12.28
N LYS A 139 -7.01 -11.12 13.21
CA LYS A 139 -6.98 -10.85 14.65
C LYS A 139 -5.58 -10.46 15.12
N LYS A 140 -4.54 -11.23 14.74
CA LYS A 140 -3.15 -10.89 15.08
C LYS A 140 -2.71 -9.54 14.47
N ILE A 141 -3.13 -9.25 13.23
CA ILE A 141 -2.84 -7.97 12.58
C ILE A 141 -3.47 -6.81 13.35
N SER A 142 -4.72 -6.96 13.80
CA SER A 142 -5.38 -5.94 14.62
C SER A 142 -4.66 -5.72 15.97
N GLU A 143 -4.07 -6.75 16.55
CA GLU A 143 -3.24 -6.63 17.77
C GLU A 143 -1.94 -5.83 17.52
N MET A 144 -1.50 -5.67 16.25
CA MET A 144 -0.34 -4.86 15.84
C MET A 144 -0.67 -3.38 15.63
N GLY A 145 -1.96 -2.99 15.61
CA GLY A 145 -2.40 -1.59 15.52
C GLY A 145 -3.66 -1.33 14.74
N PRO A 146 -3.83 -1.78 13.49
CA PRO A 146 -4.97 -1.42 12.66
C PRO A 146 -6.31 -1.93 13.22
N ASP A 147 -7.31 -1.05 13.31
CA ASP A 147 -8.68 -1.44 13.69
C ASP A 147 -9.42 -2.21 12.59
N HIS A 148 -9.04 -1.95 11.33
CA HIS A 148 -9.67 -2.53 10.15
C HIS A 148 -8.61 -3.25 9.32
N VAL A 149 -8.86 -4.53 9.03
CA VAL A 149 -7.97 -5.37 8.22
C VAL A 149 -8.70 -5.81 6.96
N ILE A 150 -8.22 -5.33 5.80
CA ILE A 150 -8.72 -5.73 4.49
C ILE A 150 -7.78 -6.79 3.94
N ILE A 151 -8.28 -7.99 3.69
CA ILE A 151 -7.53 -9.09 3.07
C ILE A 151 -8.07 -9.33 1.66
N LYS A 152 -7.27 -8.97 0.66
CA LYS A 152 -7.53 -9.19 -0.77
C LYS A 152 -7.27 -10.66 -1.10
N LYS A 153 -8.15 -11.28 -1.90
CA LYS A 153 -8.11 -12.71 -2.24
C LYS A 153 -8.17 -12.94 -3.75
N GLY A 154 -7.62 -12.03 -4.54
CA GLY A 154 -7.63 -12.11 -6.00
C GLY A 154 -9.05 -12.24 -6.54
N GLU A 155 -9.28 -13.24 -7.41
CA GLU A 155 -10.58 -13.53 -8.02
C GLU A 155 -11.69 -13.88 -7.02
N HIS A 156 -11.34 -14.19 -5.77
CA HIS A 156 -12.30 -14.48 -4.70
C HIS A 156 -12.74 -13.23 -3.91
N GLY A 157 -12.38 -12.03 -4.37
CA GLY A 157 -12.80 -10.78 -3.73
C GLY A 157 -11.97 -10.40 -2.50
N ALA A 158 -12.60 -9.84 -1.47
CA ALA A 158 -11.91 -9.35 -0.28
C ALA A 158 -12.74 -9.59 0.99
N LEU A 159 -12.03 -9.69 2.11
CA LEU A 159 -12.60 -9.73 3.46
C LEU A 159 -12.18 -8.46 4.19
N LEU A 160 -13.13 -7.81 4.86
CA LEU A 160 -12.88 -6.75 5.80
C LEU A 160 -13.20 -7.25 7.22
N PHE A 161 -12.23 -7.16 8.10
CA PHE A 161 -12.37 -7.49 9.52
C PHE A 161 -12.34 -6.21 10.35
N HIS A 162 -13.28 -6.09 11.28
CA HIS A 162 -13.30 -5.06 12.30
C HIS A 162 -13.89 -5.67 13.58
N GLN A 163 -13.11 -5.67 14.65
CA GLN A 163 -13.47 -6.32 15.91
C GLN A 163 -13.90 -7.79 15.71
N GLN A 164 -15.19 -8.12 15.87
CA GLN A 164 -15.75 -9.46 15.65
C GLN A 164 -16.54 -9.58 14.36
N ASP A 165 -16.69 -8.48 13.63
CA ASP A 165 -17.44 -8.43 12.38
C ASP A 165 -16.54 -8.76 11.19
N VAL A 166 -17.12 -9.48 10.23
CA VAL A 166 -16.49 -9.81 8.97
C VAL A 166 -17.43 -9.44 7.82
N PHE A 167 -16.97 -8.55 6.96
CA PHE A 167 -17.66 -8.22 5.72
C PHE A 167 -16.94 -8.89 4.54
N TYR A 168 -17.71 -9.50 3.64
CA TYR A 168 -17.17 -10.11 2.43
C TYR A 168 -17.68 -9.36 1.19
N ALA A 169 -16.74 -8.92 0.35
CA ALA A 169 -16.99 -8.34 -0.96
C ALA A 169 -16.54 -9.34 -2.04
N PRO A 170 -17.45 -9.95 -2.82
CA PRO A 170 -17.06 -10.82 -3.93
C PRO A 170 -16.42 -10.00 -5.05
N ALA A 171 -15.49 -10.61 -5.79
CA ALA A 171 -15.01 -10.03 -7.04
C ALA A 171 -16.09 -10.18 -8.14
N LEU A 172 -16.07 -9.26 -9.12
CA LEU A 172 -16.86 -9.40 -10.32
C LEU A 172 -16.23 -10.49 -11.20
N PRO A 173 -16.97 -11.57 -11.57
CA PRO A 173 -16.45 -12.54 -12.52
C PRO A 173 -16.20 -11.90 -13.88
N LEU A 174 -15.02 -12.12 -14.43
CA LEU A 174 -14.66 -11.67 -15.77
C LEU A 174 -14.50 -12.88 -16.68
N GLU A 175 -14.92 -12.74 -17.94
CA GLU A 175 -14.79 -13.78 -18.97
C GLU A 175 -13.34 -13.83 -19.49
N GLU A 176 -12.70 -12.66 -19.56
CA GLU A 176 -11.28 -12.50 -19.98
C GLU A 176 -10.55 -11.57 -18.97
N VAL A 177 -9.29 -11.88 -18.71
CA VAL A 177 -8.41 -11.12 -17.81
C VAL A 177 -7.17 -10.62 -18.60
#